data_5c3b0b556b98265d5822151aea33d66b
#
_entry.id   5c3b0b556b98265d5822151aea33d66b
#
_cell.length_a   1.000
_cell.length_b   1.000
_cell.length_c   1.000
_cell.angle_alpha   90.00
_cell.angle_beta   90.00
_cell.angle_gamma   90.00
#
_symmetry.space_group_name_H-M   'P 1'
#
loop_
_entity.id
_entity.type
_entity.pdbx_description
1 polymer ?
#
loop_
_entity_poly.entity_id
_entity_poly.type
_entity_poly.pdbx_seq_one_letter_code
_entity_poly.pdbx_strand_id
1 'polypeptide(L)'
;MTISFDDFLKVDVRVGTIIDVQEFPEARKSAYKLWVDFGANMGTRKASAQITKYYKAEDLIGRQVAAVVNFPPKQVGKFMSEILVLGFPDSDGEVVLIGIDHEVPNGGRLF
;
A
#
# COMPACT_ATOMS: atom_id res chain seq x y z
N MET A 1 -16.05 -20.26 -1.82
CA MET A 1 -15.57 -20.46 -0.43
C MET A 1 -16.10 -19.40 0.47
N THR A 2 -16.66 -19.79 1.61
CA THR A 2 -17.15 -18.85 2.62
C THR A 2 -16.14 -18.76 3.76
N ILE A 3 -15.90 -17.56 4.28
CA ILE A 3 -15.07 -17.34 5.47
C ILE A 3 -15.90 -16.77 6.60
N SER A 4 -15.39 -16.85 7.82
CA SER A 4 -16.02 -16.25 8.99
C SER A 4 -15.60 -14.78 9.14
N PHE A 5 -16.33 -14.03 9.94
CA PHE A 5 -15.92 -12.67 10.32
C PHE A 5 -14.59 -12.67 11.06
N ASP A 6 -14.35 -13.69 11.90
CA ASP A 6 -13.06 -13.83 12.58
C ASP A 6 -11.90 -14.01 11.63
N ASP A 7 -12.11 -14.67 10.50
CA ASP A 7 -11.07 -14.79 9.45
C ASP A 7 -10.74 -13.42 8.86
N PHE A 8 -11.75 -12.59 8.62
CA PHE A 8 -11.54 -11.22 8.15
C PHE A 8 -10.73 -10.40 9.16
N LEU A 9 -11.01 -10.56 10.45
CA LEU A 9 -10.30 -9.82 11.51
C LEU A 9 -8.81 -10.18 11.63
N LYS A 10 -8.39 -11.31 11.06
CA LYS A 10 -6.96 -11.67 11.01
C LYS A 10 -6.16 -10.80 10.06
N VAL A 11 -6.80 -10.20 9.07
CA VAL A 11 -6.14 -9.30 8.11
C VAL A 11 -6.23 -7.88 8.64
N ASP A 12 -5.09 -7.30 8.98
CA ASP A 12 -5.03 -5.95 9.52
C ASP A 12 -4.80 -4.95 8.39
N VAL A 13 -5.89 -4.30 7.95
CA VAL A 13 -5.84 -3.28 6.89
C VAL A 13 -5.94 -1.90 7.55
N ARG A 14 -4.98 -1.04 7.24
CA ARG A 14 -4.92 0.33 7.78
C ARG A 14 -4.87 1.35 6.67
N VAL A 15 -5.37 2.55 6.96
CA VAL A 15 -5.20 3.71 6.10
C VAL A 15 -3.92 4.46 6.48
N GLY A 16 -3.18 4.90 5.46
CA GLY A 16 -2.00 5.72 5.67
C GLY A 16 -1.82 6.70 4.52
N THR A 17 -0.96 7.69 4.71
CA THR A 17 -0.66 8.73 3.71
C THR A 17 0.71 8.46 3.10
N ILE A 18 0.78 8.45 1.78
CA ILE A 18 2.06 8.36 1.07
C ILE A 18 2.81 9.67 1.30
N ILE A 19 4.01 9.59 1.87
CA ILE A 19 4.84 10.76 2.18
C ILE A 19 6.09 10.86 1.31
N ASP A 20 6.50 9.77 0.67
CA ASP A 20 7.62 9.77 -0.25
C ASP A 20 7.44 8.65 -1.29
N VAL A 21 7.93 8.91 -2.50
CA VAL A 21 7.90 7.97 -3.62
C VAL A 21 9.23 8.04 -4.35
N GLN A 22 9.83 6.88 -4.59
CA GLN A 22 11.06 6.78 -5.37
C GLN A 22 10.88 5.74 -6.47
N GLU A 23 11.54 5.93 -7.60
CA GLU A 23 11.59 4.92 -8.62
C GLU A 23 12.37 3.70 -8.13
N PHE A 24 12.04 2.53 -8.69
CA PHE A 24 12.67 1.27 -8.31
C PHE A 24 13.25 0.58 -9.54
N PRO A 25 14.36 1.08 -10.11
CA PRO A 25 14.90 0.56 -11.35
C PRO A 25 15.39 -0.89 -11.26
N GLU A 26 15.77 -1.37 -10.05
CA GLU A 26 16.24 -2.75 -9.84
C GLU A 26 15.10 -3.78 -9.81
N ALA A 27 13.85 -3.34 -9.71
CA ALA A 27 12.71 -4.26 -9.70
C ALA A 27 12.53 -4.89 -11.10
N ARG A 28 12.17 -6.18 -11.13
CA ARG A 28 11.94 -6.90 -12.39
C ARG A 28 10.80 -6.30 -13.21
N LYS A 29 9.72 -5.93 -12.52
CA LYS A 29 8.59 -5.23 -13.10
C LYS A 29 8.62 -3.80 -12.62
N SER A 30 8.21 -2.87 -13.48
CA SER A 30 8.17 -1.46 -13.14
C SER A 30 7.39 -1.23 -11.86
N ALA A 31 8.03 -0.58 -10.89
CA ALA A 31 7.48 -0.38 -9.55
C ALA A 31 7.97 0.94 -8.96
N TYR A 32 7.28 1.38 -7.90
CA TYR A 32 7.74 2.45 -7.03
C TYR A 32 8.10 1.90 -5.66
N LYS A 33 9.03 2.57 -4.99
CA LYS A 33 9.21 2.45 -3.54
C LYS A 33 8.36 3.53 -2.90
N LEU A 34 7.50 3.15 -1.97
CA LEU A 34 6.60 4.05 -1.27
C LEU A 34 6.94 4.09 0.22
N TRP A 35 6.86 5.26 0.81
CA TRP A 35 6.87 5.42 2.27
C TRP A 35 5.51 5.95 2.69
N VAL A 36 4.87 5.24 3.60
CA VAL A 36 3.48 5.50 4.01
C VAL A 36 3.45 5.75 5.50
N ASP A 37 2.87 6.88 5.88
CA ASP A 37 2.71 7.29 7.28
C ASP A 37 1.37 6.77 7.82
N PHE A 38 1.44 5.88 8.82
CA PHE A 38 0.27 5.32 9.50
C PHE A 38 -0.02 5.97 10.84
N GLY A 39 0.56 7.12 11.11
CA GLY A 39 0.35 7.84 12.36
C GLY A 39 1.35 7.49 13.45
N ALA A 40 1.19 8.12 14.62
CA ALA A 40 2.19 8.07 15.69
C ALA A 40 2.44 6.68 16.25
N ASN A 41 1.38 5.83 16.31
CA ASN A 41 1.51 4.50 16.91
C ASN A 41 2.27 3.53 16.02
N MET A 42 2.02 3.54 14.73
CA MET A 42 2.66 2.61 13.78
C MET A 42 3.85 3.22 13.07
N GLY A 43 3.87 4.53 12.92
CA GLY A 43 4.92 5.22 12.21
C GLY A 43 4.88 5.00 10.70
N THR A 44 6.01 5.21 10.07
CA THR A 44 6.17 5.08 8.62
C THR A 44 6.62 3.68 8.26
N ARG A 45 5.95 3.10 7.24
CA ARG A 45 6.30 1.80 6.66
C ARG A 45 6.55 1.97 5.17
N LYS A 46 7.37 1.10 4.62
CA LYS A 46 7.74 1.17 3.21
C LYS A 46 7.21 -0.02 2.43
N ALA A 47 6.95 0.20 1.14
CA ALA A 47 6.43 -0.82 0.25
C ALA A 47 7.01 -0.70 -1.14
N SER A 48 7.14 -1.82 -1.84
CA SER A 48 7.27 -1.86 -3.29
C SER A 48 5.87 -2.04 -3.88
N ALA A 49 5.53 -1.23 -4.87
CA ALA A 49 4.21 -1.29 -5.50
C ALA A 49 4.31 -1.13 -7.02
N GLN A 50 3.71 -2.09 -7.75
CA GLN A 50 3.70 -2.10 -9.22
C GLN A 50 2.53 -1.24 -9.73
N ILE A 51 2.63 0.07 -9.52
CA ILE A 51 1.56 1.03 -9.81
C ILE A 51 2.00 2.14 -10.77
N THR A 52 3.01 1.89 -11.58
CA THR A 52 3.60 2.91 -12.46
C THR A 52 2.75 3.24 -13.69
N LYS A 53 1.77 2.41 -14.01
CA LYS A 53 0.96 2.60 -15.23
C LYS A 53 0.10 3.87 -15.15
N TYR A 54 -0.64 4.05 -14.05
CA TYR A 54 -1.59 5.13 -13.92
C TYR A 54 -1.12 6.28 -13.04
N TYR A 55 -0.03 6.08 -12.27
CA TYR A 55 0.36 7.05 -11.25
C TYR A 55 1.76 7.57 -11.51
N LYS A 56 1.89 8.90 -11.49
CA LYS A 56 3.19 9.56 -11.43
C LYS A 56 3.58 9.74 -9.97
N ALA A 57 4.88 9.70 -9.68
CA ALA A 57 5.38 9.81 -8.32
C ALA A 57 4.85 11.06 -7.61
N GLU A 58 4.88 12.21 -8.28
CA GLU A 58 4.44 13.48 -7.71
C GLU A 58 2.94 13.51 -7.38
N ASP A 59 2.12 12.71 -8.08
CA ASP A 59 0.66 12.65 -7.84
C ASP A 59 0.31 11.72 -6.69
N LEU A 60 1.23 10.86 -6.29
CA LEU A 60 1.01 9.91 -5.19
C LEU A 60 1.28 10.54 -3.82
N ILE A 61 2.21 11.49 -3.73
CA ILE A 61 2.57 12.12 -2.46
C ILE A 61 1.36 12.87 -1.90
N GLY A 62 1.03 12.60 -0.64
CA GLY A 62 -0.14 13.17 0.03
C GLY A 62 -1.42 12.36 -0.12
N ARG A 63 -1.40 11.31 -0.94
CA ARG A 63 -2.57 10.46 -1.17
C ARG A 63 -2.70 9.44 -0.04
N GLN A 64 -3.93 9.27 0.46
CA GLN A 64 -4.24 8.19 1.39
C GLN A 64 -4.47 6.88 0.63
N VAL A 65 -3.95 5.79 1.19
CA VAL A 65 -4.06 4.43 0.65
C VAL A 65 -4.49 3.47 1.75
N ALA A 66 -5.01 2.33 1.34
CA ALA A 66 -5.28 1.20 2.24
C ALA A 66 -4.18 0.17 2.07
N ALA A 67 -3.70 -0.39 3.17
CA ALA A 67 -2.63 -1.39 3.11
C ALA A 67 -2.79 -2.44 4.19
N VAL A 68 -2.42 -3.69 3.86
CA VAL A 68 -2.27 -4.75 4.86
C VAL A 68 -0.95 -4.54 5.57
N VAL A 69 -0.99 -4.48 6.90
CA VAL A 69 0.18 -4.13 7.71
C VAL A 69 0.73 -5.30 8.54
N ASN A 70 0.11 -6.45 8.50
CA ASN A 70 0.49 -7.60 9.32
C ASN A 70 0.97 -8.83 8.54
N PHE A 71 1.44 -8.62 7.31
CA PHE A 71 2.23 -9.64 6.62
C PHE A 71 3.70 -9.56 7.04
N PRO A 72 4.44 -10.69 6.98
CA PRO A 72 5.90 -10.62 7.08
C PRO A 72 6.47 -9.74 5.97
N PRO A 73 7.57 -9.02 6.21
CA PRO A 73 8.22 -8.27 5.14
C PRO A 73 8.62 -9.16 3.98
N LYS A 74 8.46 -8.65 2.76
CA LYS A 74 8.84 -9.34 1.54
C LYS A 74 10.05 -8.66 0.93
N GLN A 75 11.09 -9.44 0.64
CA GLN A 75 12.28 -8.94 -0.03
C GLN A 75 12.04 -8.80 -1.53
N VAL A 76 12.30 -7.61 -2.07
CA VAL A 76 12.27 -7.31 -3.50
C VAL A 76 13.63 -6.70 -3.84
N GLY A 77 14.51 -7.49 -4.47
CA GLY A 77 15.91 -7.10 -4.60
C GLY A 77 16.55 -6.94 -3.22
N LYS A 78 17.14 -5.78 -2.95
CA LYS A 78 17.68 -5.42 -1.64
C LYS A 78 16.69 -4.65 -0.76
N PHE A 79 15.49 -4.37 -1.28
CA PHE A 79 14.47 -3.59 -0.61
C PHE A 79 13.51 -4.51 0.13
N MET A 80 13.20 -4.17 1.38
CA MET A 80 12.22 -4.92 2.18
C MET A 80 10.88 -4.20 2.14
N SER A 81 9.89 -4.82 1.46
CA SER A 81 8.52 -4.33 1.43
C SER A 81 7.80 -4.79 2.69
N GLU A 82 7.39 -3.86 3.53
CA GLU A 82 6.86 -4.14 4.87
C GLU A 82 5.34 -4.26 4.90
N ILE A 83 4.67 -3.69 3.92
CA ILE A 83 3.21 -3.65 3.82
C ILE A 83 2.77 -3.98 2.41
N LEU A 84 1.50 -4.32 2.25
CA LEU A 84 0.88 -4.51 0.93
C LEU A 84 -0.13 -3.40 0.68
N VAL A 85 0.20 -2.48 -0.21
CA VAL A 85 -0.72 -1.44 -0.66
C VAL A 85 -1.77 -2.06 -1.58
N LEU A 86 -3.04 -1.79 -1.31
CA LEU A 86 -4.16 -2.51 -1.94
C LEU A 86 -4.70 -1.78 -3.17
N GLY A 87 -5.10 -2.58 -4.14
CA GLY A 87 -5.73 -2.08 -5.36
C GLY A 87 -6.46 -3.19 -6.10
N PHE A 88 -7.15 -2.80 -7.16
CA PHE A 88 -7.87 -3.74 -8.04
C PHE A 88 -7.20 -3.77 -9.41
N PRO A 89 -7.20 -4.93 -10.08
CA PRO A 89 -6.71 -4.98 -11.45
C PRO A 89 -7.72 -4.36 -12.41
N ASP A 90 -7.22 -3.63 -13.41
CA ASP A 90 -8.05 -3.26 -14.56
C ASP A 90 -8.13 -4.42 -15.56
N SER A 91 -8.71 -4.18 -16.74
CA SER A 91 -8.87 -5.21 -17.76
C SER A 91 -7.54 -5.78 -18.26
N ASP A 92 -6.44 -5.04 -18.13
CA ASP A 92 -5.09 -5.47 -18.55
C ASP A 92 -4.25 -5.98 -17.37
N GLY A 93 -4.82 -6.04 -16.17
CA GLY A 93 -4.10 -6.48 -14.97
C GLY A 93 -3.29 -5.37 -14.29
N GLU A 94 -3.39 -4.12 -14.76
CA GLU A 94 -2.71 -3.00 -14.13
C GLU A 94 -3.45 -2.55 -12.87
N VAL A 95 -2.70 -2.13 -11.86
CA VAL A 95 -3.27 -1.83 -10.54
C VAL A 95 -3.91 -0.46 -10.51
N VAL A 96 -5.17 -0.44 -10.04
CA VAL A 96 -5.89 0.78 -9.67
C VAL A 96 -6.03 0.79 -8.16
N LEU A 97 -5.49 1.81 -7.51
CA LEU A 97 -5.47 1.90 -6.05
C LEU A 97 -6.89 2.04 -5.47
N ILE A 98 -7.09 1.46 -4.28
CA ILE A 98 -8.30 1.75 -3.51
C ILE A 98 -8.23 3.21 -3.05
N GLY A 99 -9.23 4.01 -3.43
CA GLY A 99 -9.34 5.39 -3.00
C GLY A 99 -10.02 5.51 -1.64
N ILE A 100 -9.60 6.50 -0.87
CA ILE A 100 -10.27 6.88 0.37
C ILE A 100 -11.15 8.08 0.04
N ASP A 101 -12.46 7.92 0.17
CA ASP A 101 -13.44 8.90 -0.29
C ASP A 101 -13.34 10.25 0.43
N HIS A 102 -13.15 10.20 1.74
CA HIS A 102 -12.88 11.37 2.57
C HIS A 102 -11.62 11.15 3.40
N GLU A 103 -10.88 12.22 3.64
CA GLU A 103 -9.69 12.13 4.49
C GLU A 103 -10.08 11.64 5.89
N VAL A 104 -9.32 10.69 6.40
CA VAL A 104 -9.49 10.12 7.74
C VAL A 104 -8.14 10.12 8.47
N PRO A 105 -8.13 9.99 9.81
CA PRO A 105 -6.87 9.88 10.53
C PRO A 105 -6.05 8.67 10.09
N ASN A 106 -4.74 8.85 9.92
CA ASN A 106 -3.84 7.77 9.59
C ASN A 106 -3.81 6.71 10.69
N GLY A 107 -3.73 5.45 10.31
CA GLY A 107 -3.69 4.32 11.22
C GLY A 107 -5.05 3.73 11.55
N GLY A 108 -6.13 4.30 11.04
CA GLY A 108 -7.46 3.73 11.21
C GLY A 108 -7.56 2.34 10.60
N ARG A 109 -8.19 1.40 11.32
CA ARG A 109 -8.33 0.03 10.87
C ARG A 109 -9.63 -0.18 10.09
N LEU A 110 -9.52 -0.89 8.98
CA LEU A 110 -10.67 -1.32 8.19
C LEU A 110 -11.57 -2.24 9.01
N PHE A 111 -12.86 -2.04 8.86
CA PHE A 111 -13.84 -2.89 9.55
C PHE A 111 -15.08 -3.10 8.67
#